data_140f3c2c99f2db399984c101d3fced5a
#
_entry.id   140f3c2c99f2db399984c101d3fced5a
#
_cell.length_a   1.000
_cell.length_b   1.000
_cell.length_c   1.000
_cell.angle_alpha   90.00
_cell.angle_beta   90.00
_cell.angle_gamma   90.00
#
_symmetry.space_group_name_H-M   'P 1'
#
loop_
_entity.id
_entity.type
_entity.pdbx_description
1 polymer ?
#
loop_
_entity_poly.entity_id
_entity_poly.type
_entity_poly.pdbx_seq_one_letter_code
_entity_poly.pdbx_strand_id
1 'polypeptide(L)'
;ESTVVDCTSDIPVILRPGGVTKEEIERVIGSVSEDPALHNATDIPKSPGMKYTHYAPNAPFVLVDGSKELIQQLVNEKRRNGYQVGVLTTEENEGYYDADMVVACGKRQVLETVAANLYDALRTFNEGKVDFIYGEMFPNNGIGSAIMNRLLKAAGNSVHRENIE
;
A
#
# COMPACT_ATOMS: atom_id res chain seq x y z
N GLU A 1 7.80 -7.60 -7.27
CA GLU A 1 8.24 -8.76 -6.48
C GLU A 1 7.51 -10.03 -6.86
N SER A 2 8.09 -11.20 -6.51
CA SER A 2 7.51 -12.50 -6.85
C SER A 2 6.32 -12.84 -5.97
N THR A 3 5.32 -13.50 -6.57
CA THR A 3 4.28 -14.21 -5.85
C THR A 3 4.87 -15.47 -5.23
N VAL A 4 4.55 -15.74 -3.97
CA VAL A 4 5.00 -16.95 -3.25
C VAL A 4 3.79 -17.81 -2.97
N VAL A 5 3.85 -19.06 -3.44
CA VAL A 5 2.75 -20.03 -3.33
C VAL A 5 3.24 -21.28 -2.62
N ASP A 6 2.50 -21.74 -1.63
CA ASP A 6 2.66 -23.03 -0.99
C ASP A 6 1.81 -24.07 -1.75
N CYS A 7 2.47 -25.07 -2.35
CA CYS A 7 1.83 -26.13 -3.11
C CYS A 7 1.83 -27.48 -2.34
N THR A 8 2.01 -27.47 -1.03
CA THR A 8 2.07 -28.71 -0.22
C THR A 8 0.70 -29.24 0.18
N SER A 9 -0.36 -28.48 0.01
CA SER A 9 -1.75 -28.89 0.24
C SER A 9 -2.53 -29.08 -1.07
N ASP A 10 -3.68 -29.74 -1.00
CA ASP A 10 -4.52 -30.03 -2.17
C ASP A 10 -4.95 -28.76 -2.92
N ILE A 11 -5.21 -27.69 -2.17
CA ILE A 11 -5.44 -26.34 -2.73
C ILE A 11 -4.20 -25.50 -2.41
N PRO A 12 -3.48 -25.02 -3.43
CA PRO A 12 -2.34 -24.15 -3.24
C PRO A 12 -2.72 -22.85 -2.50
N VAL A 13 -1.79 -22.33 -1.68
CA VAL A 13 -2.02 -21.16 -0.83
C VAL A 13 -1.05 -20.06 -1.19
N ILE A 14 -1.54 -18.89 -1.54
CA ILE A 14 -0.72 -17.69 -1.75
C ILE A 14 -0.24 -17.20 -0.38
N LEU A 15 1.07 -17.24 -0.17
CA LEU A 15 1.72 -16.75 1.05
C LEU A 15 2.15 -15.28 0.94
N ARG A 16 2.37 -14.79 -0.28
CA ARG A 16 2.70 -13.41 -0.58
C ARG A 16 2.21 -13.04 -1.97
N PRO A 17 1.31 -12.06 -2.12
CA PRO A 17 0.89 -11.58 -3.43
C PRO A 17 2.04 -10.84 -4.13
N GLY A 18 2.14 -10.98 -5.45
CA GLY A 18 3.19 -10.42 -6.28
C GLY A 18 2.74 -10.17 -7.71
N GLY A 19 3.71 -10.17 -8.64
CA GLY A 19 3.46 -9.84 -10.04
C GLY A 19 2.55 -10.83 -10.77
N VAL A 20 2.55 -12.11 -10.39
CA VAL A 20 1.55 -13.08 -10.86
C VAL A 20 0.36 -13.02 -9.91
N THR A 21 -0.80 -12.66 -10.44
CA THR A 21 -2.00 -12.41 -9.63
C THR A 21 -2.71 -13.72 -9.27
N LYS A 22 -3.55 -13.65 -8.23
CA LYS A 22 -4.40 -14.77 -7.83
C LYS A 22 -5.28 -15.26 -8.99
N GLU A 23 -5.86 -14.32 -9.72
CA GLU A 23 -6.75 -14.57 -10.85
C GLU A 23 -6.02 -15.26 -12.02
N GLU A 24 -4.75 -14.94 -12.23
CA GLU A 24 -3.91 -15.62 -13.23
C GLU A 24 -3.59 -17.04 -12.82
N ILE A 25 -3.29 -17.26 -11.54
CA ILE A 25 -3.06 -18.61 -11.00
C ILE A 25 -4.34 -19.45 -11.11
N GLU A 26 -5.48 -18.91 -10.69
CA GLU A 26 -6.78 -19.59 -10.75
C GLU A 26 -7.16 -20.02 -12.17
N ARG A 27 -6.82 -19.21 -13.18
CA ARG A 27 -7.06 -19.58 -14.59
C ARG A 27 -6.31 -20.84 -15.03
N VAL A 28 -5.17 -21.11 -14.42
CA VAL A 28 -4.30 -22.24 -14.80
C VAL A 28 -4.61 -23.51 -13.99
N ILE A 29 -4.78 -23.37 -12.67
CA ILE A 29 -4.90 -24.52 -11.77
C ILE A 29 -6.27 -24.66 -11.11
N GLY A 30 -7.20 -23.76 -11.37
CA GLY A 30 -8.54 -23.77 -10.80
C GLY A 30 -8.59 -23.01 -9.48
N SER A 31 -8.59 -23.71 -8.34
CA SER A 31 -8.72 -23.07 -7.03
C SER A 31 -7.37 -22.75 -6.41
N VAL A 32 -7.25 -21.54 -5.84
CA VAL A 32 -6.14 -21.13 -4.97
C VAL A 32 -6.70 -20.36 -3.77
N SER A 33 -6.12 -20.55 -2.60
CA SER A 33 -6.47 -19.82 -1.39
C SER A 33 -5.38 -18.81 -1.03
N GLU A 34 -5.66 -17.97 -0.05
CA GLU A 34 -4.71 -17.00 0.49
C GLU A 34 -4.41 -17.29 1.95
N ASP A 35 -3.16 -17.05 2.37
CA ASP A 35 -2.79 -17.17 3.78
C ASP A 35 -3.63 -16.19 4.61
N PRO A 36 -4.36 -16.66 5.66
CA PRO A 36 -5.10 -15.78 6.56
C PRO A 36 -4.27 -14.62 7.14
N ALA A 37 -2.97 -14.83 7.30
CA ALA A 37 -2.04 -13.79 7.78
C ALA A 37 -1.90 -12.58 6.81
N LEU A 38 -2.36 -12.69 5.58
CA LEU A 38 -2.44 -11.56 4.65
C LEU A 38 -3.54 -10.56 5.01
N HIS A 39 -4.57 -11.04 5.72
CA HIS A 39 -5.77 -10.27 6.06
C HIS A 39 -5.84 -9.93 7.56
N ASN A 40 -5.12 -10.66 8.41
CA ASN A 40 -5.15 -10.52 9.87
C ASN A 40 -3.78 -10.08 10.39
N ALA A 41 -3.70 -8.89 10.97
CA ALA A 41 -2.45 -8.34 11.51
C ALA A 41 -1.86 -9.15 12.69
N THR A 42 -2.68 -10.01 13.34
CA THR A 42 -2.28 -10.84 14.49
C THR A 42 -1.68 -12.18 14.08
N ASP A 43 -1.87 -12.63 12.85
CA ASP A 43 -1.38 -13.91 12.37
C ASP A 43 0.09 -13.80 11.92
N ILE A 44 0.85 -14.86 12.13
CA ILE A 44 2.27 -14.90 11.78
C ILE A 44 2.39 -15.33 10.30
N PRO A 45 2.85 -14.44 9.40
CA PRO A 45 3.04 -14.79 8.00
C PRO A 45 4.10 -15.88 7.82
N LYS A 46 3.85 -16.81 6.93
CA LYS A 46 4.78 -17.91 6.60
C LYS A 46 5.86 -17.47 5.59
N SER A 47 5.55 -16.51 4.72
CA SER A 47 6.47 -16.05 3.69
C SER A 47 7.60 -15.19 4.27
N PRO A 48 8.85 -15.37 3.80
CA PRO A 48 9.95 -14.47 4.14
C PRO A 48 9.64 -13.02 3.77
N GLY A 49 10.12 -12.07 4.57
CA GLY A 49 9.91 -10.64 4.34
C GLY A 49 8.54 -10.12 4.75
N MET A 50 7.62 -10.98 5.17
CA MET A 50 6.27 -10.56 5.60
C MET A 50 6.20 -10.19 7.10
N LYS A 51 7.23 -10.50 7.89
CA LYS A 51 7.26 -10.26 9.35
C LYS A 51 7.69 -8.84 9.74
N TYR A 52 8.35 -8.11 8.87
CA TYR A 52 8.98 -6.84 9.21
C TYR A 52 8.45 -5.71 8.35
N THR A 53 8.54 -4.49 8.88
CA THR A 53 8.33 -3.27 8.12
C THR A 53 9.42 -3.18 7.05
N HIS A 54 9.05 -3.29 5.78
CA HIS A 54 9.97 -3.18 4.65
C HIS A 54 9.68 -1.90 3.87
N TYR A 55 10.75 -1.20 3.49
CA TYR A 55 10.69 0.00 2.64
C TYR A 55 9.85 1.15 3.22
N ALA A 56 9.63 1.15 4.54
CA ALA A 56 8.96 2.25 5.20
C ALA A 56 9.80 3.53 5.06
N PRO A 57 9.16 4.67 4.77
CA PRO A 57 9.81 5.97 4.91
C PRO A 57 10.20 6.23 6.37
N ASN A 58 11.15 7.16 6.59
CA ASN A 58 11.57 7.52 7.94
C ASN A 58 10.47 8.20 8.77
N ALA A 59 9.62 8.99 8.11
CA ALA A 59 8.47 9.61 8.75
C ALA A 59 7.31 8.60 8.92
N PRO A 60 6.49 8.75 9.96
CA PRO A 60 5.26 7.96 10.11
C PRO A 60 4.40 8.04 8.86
N PHE A 61 3.97 6.88 8.39
CA PHE A 61 3.17 6.72 7.19
C PHE A 61 1.84 6.06 7.53
N VAL A 62 0.74 6.69 7.12
CA VAL A 62 -0.63 6.21 7.35
C VAL A 62 -1.38 6.17 6.02
N LEU A 63 -1.98 5.03 5.72
CA LEU A 63 -2.90 4.89 4.60
C LEU A 63 -4.27 5.46 4.99
N VAL A 64 -4.96 6.05 4.03
CA VAL A 64 -6.30 6.60 4.24
C VAL A 64 -7.30 5.86 3.37
N ASP A 65 -8.23 5.18 4.05
CA ASP A 65 -9.38 4.53 3.42
C ASP A 65 -10.53 5.54 3.35
N GLY A 66 -10.52 6.32 2.29
CA GLY A 66 -11.46 7.41 2.09
C GLY A 66 -11.16 8.22 0.83
N SER A 67 -11.85 9.35 0.71
CA SER A 67 -11.73 10.24 -0.44
C SER A 67 -10.44 11.07 -0.41
N LYS A 68 -10.07 11.62 -1.56
CA LYS A 68 -8.95 12.59 -1.64
C LYS A 68 -9.24 13.87 -0.84
N GLU A 69 -10.51 14.23 -0.70
CA GLU A 69 -10.98 15.34 0.12
C GLU A 69 -10.68 15.09 1.60
N LEU A 70 -10.92 13.87 2.10
CA LEU A 70 -10.57 13.48 3.46
C LEU A 70 -9.05 13.56 3.67
N ILE A 71 -8.25 13.06 2.74
CA ILE A 71 -6.78 13.16 2.83
C ILE A 71 -6.35 14.62 2.94
N GLN A 72 -6.91 15.52 2.11
CA GLN A 72 -6.58 16.94 2.17
C GLN A 72 -7.00 17.57 3.51
N GLN A 73 -8.13 17.18 4.08
CA GLN A 73 -8.54 17.62 5.42
C GLN A 73 -7.53 17.19 6.50
N LEU A 74 -7.09 15.93 6.47
CA LEU A 74 -6.08 15.41 7.41
C LEU A 74 -4.73 16.12 7.24
N VAL A 75 -4.32 16.40 6.02
CA VAL A 75 -3.11 17.20 5.71
C VAL A 75 -3.23 18.59 6.34
N ASN A 76 -4.34 19.29 6.11
CA ASN A 76 -4.57 20.63 6.63
C ASN A 76 -4.58 20.65 8.18
N GLU A 77 -5.16 19.65 8.82
CA GLU A 77 -5.17 19.52 10.27
C GLU A 77 -3.76 19.31 10.83
N LYS A 78 -2.97 18.42 10.24
CA LYS A 78 -1.57 18.20 10.66
C LYS A 78 -0.71 19.45 10.47
N ARG A 79 -0.85 20.13 9.33
CA ARG A 79 -0.12 21.37 9.05
C ARG A 79 -0.47 22.50 10.02
N ARG A 80 -1.75 22.63 10.42
CA ARG A 80 -2.17 23.59 11.48
C ARG A 80 -1.50 23.30 12.83
N ASN A 81 -1.15 22.04 13.09
CA ASN A 81 -0.41 21.64 14.29
C ASN A 81 1.12 21.73 14.14
N GLY A 82 1.61 22.36 13.06
CA GLY A 82 3.02 22.64 12.84
C GLY A 82 3.83 21.53 12.16
N TYR A 83 3.18 20.45 11.70
CA TYR A 83 3.85 19.35 10.99
C TYR A 83 4.03 19.67 9.50
N GLN A 84 5.15 19.21 8.94
CA GLN A 84 5.34 19.15 7.49
C GLN A 84 4.81 17.79 6.99
N VAL A 85 3.89 17.85 6.03
CA VAL A 85 3.11 16.67 5.62
C VAL A 85 3.38 16.30 4.17
N GLY A 86 3.67 15.01 3.95
CA GLY A 86 3.76 14.40 2.64
C GLY A 86 2.48 13.67 2.24
N VAL A 87 2.23 13.55 0.95
CA VAL A 87 1.15 12.74 0.39
C VAL A 87 1.69 11.82 -0.69
N LEU A 88 1.46 10.50 -0.53
CA LEU A 88 1.66 9.50 -1.57
C LEU A 88 0.37 9.35 -2.37
N THR A 89 0.44 9.60 -3.66
CA THR A 89 -0.72 9.64 -4.55
C THR A 89 -0.41 9.04 -5.93
N THR A 90 -1.31 9.26 -6.87
CA THR A 90 -1.15 8.92 -8.29
C THR A 90 -1.04 10.15 -9.16
N GLU A 91 -0.57 9.99 -10.40
CA GLU A 91 -0.42 11.08 -11.37
C GLU A 91 -1.75 11.85 -11.56
N GLU A 92 -2.88 11.14 -11.52
CA GLU A 92 -4.20 11.73 -11.72
C GLU A 92 -4.60 12.70 -10.59
N ASN A 93 -4.10 12.48 -9.37
CA ASN A 93 -4.44 13.28 -8.19
C ASN A 93 -3.29 14.18 -7.71
N GLU A 94 -2.10 14.09 -8.31
CA GLU A 94 -0.92 14.85 -7.89
C GLU A 94 -1.18 16.36 -7.77
N GLY A 95 -1.85 16.93 -8.77
CA GLY A 95 -2.18 18.37 -8.80
C GLY A 95 -3.34 18.78 -7.88
N TYR A 96 -4.00 17.83 -7.23
CA TYR A 96 -5.10 18.14 -6.31
C TYR A 96 -4.61 18.52 -4.90
N TYR A 97 -3.53 17.89 -4.43
CA TYR A 97 -3.09 18.04 -3.06
C TYR A 97 -2.25 19.30 -2.83
N ASP A 98 -2.61 20.05 -1.78
CA ASP A 98 -1.79 21.11 -1.17
C ASP A 98 -1.11 20.52 0.09
N ALA A 99 0.11 20.05 -0.07
CA ALA A 99 0.94 19.48 0.99
C ALA A 99 2.39 19.95 0.85
N ASP A 100 3.21 19.71 1.87
CA ASP A 100 4.62 20.12 1.84
C ASP A 100 5.44 19.29 0.84
N MET A 101 5.01 18.05 0.61
CA MET A 101 5.59 17.15 -0.40
C MET A 101 4.50 16.24 -0.98
N VAL A 102 4.37 16.22 -2.31
CA VAL A 102 3.45 15.31 -3.02
C VAL A 102 4.26 14.42 -3.93
N VAL A 103 4.07 13.11 -3.80
CA VAL A 103 4.80 12.11 -4.58
C VAL A 103 3.80 11.22 -5.30
N ALA A 104 3.81 11.28 -6.63
CA ALA A 104 3.05 10.37 -7.48
C ALA A 104 3.82 9.08 -7.70
N CYS A 105 3.20 7.94 -7.40
CA CYS A 105 3.82 6.62 -7.56
C CYS A 105 3.47 5.94 -8.89
N GLY A 106 2.66 6.56 -9.74
CA GLY A 106 2.23 6.02 -11.03
C GLY A 106 0.78 6.35 -11.35
N LYS A 107 0.22 5.64 -12.32
CA LYS A 107 -1.15 5.87 -12.81
C LYS A 107 -2.14 4.91 -12.16
N ARG A 108 -3.21 5.44 -11.59
CA ARG A 108 -4.29 4.64 -10.99
C ARG A 108 -4.98 3.72 -12.01
N GLN A 109 -5.08 4.17 -13.25
CA GLN A 109 -5.67 3.39 -14.34
C GLN A 109 -4.73 2.29 -14.89
N VAL A 110 -3.43 2.34 -14.56
CA VAL A 110 -2.40 1.36 -14.96
C VAL A 110 -1.60 0.98 -13.71
N LEU A 111 -2.17 0.11 -12.87
CA LEU A 111 -1.61 -0.23 -11.56
C LEU A 111 -0.22 -0.87 -11.62
N GLU A 112 0.18 -1.44 -12.74
CA GLU A 112 1.53 -1.94 -12.99
C GLU A 112 2.58 -0.82 -12.84
N THR A 113 2.24 0.41 -13.21
CA THR A 113 3.12 1.57 -13.03
C THR A 113 3.31 1.91 -11.55
N VAL A 114 2.24 1.79 -10.75
CA VAL A 114 2.29 1.97 -9.30
C VAL A 114 3.15 0.88 -8.67
N ALA A 115 2.92 -0.38 -9.04
CA ALA A 115 3.69 -1.51 -8.52
C ALA A 115 5.20 -1.38 -8.83
N ALA A 116 5.55 -0.89 -10.03
CA ALA A 116 6.94 -0.70 -10.43
C ALA A 116 7.65 0.42 -9.66
N ASN A 117 6.95 1.52 -9.35
CA ASN A 117 7.57 2.72 -8.80
C ASN A 117 7.40 2.88 -7.28
N LEU A 118 6.64 1.98 -6.63
CA LEU A 118 6.20 2.15 -5.24
C LEU A 118 7.34 2.40 -4.25
N TYR A 119 8.40 1.59 -4.33
CA TYR A 119 9.52 1.70 -3.40
C TYR A 119 10.35 2.96 -3.61
N ASP A 120 10.53 3.36 -4.86
CA ASP A 120 11.21 4.61 -5.18
C ASP A 120 10.41 5.82 -4.68
N ALA A 121 9.10 5.80 -4.87
CA ALA A 121 8.20 6.82 -4.35
C ALA A 121 8.26 6.93 -2.82
N LEU A 122 8.24 5.80 -2.09
CA LEU A 122 8.36 5.81 -0.63
C LEU A 122 9.74 6.34 -0.17
N ARG A 123 10.82 6.00 -0.87
CA ARG A 123 12.15 6.51 -0.55
C ARG A 123 12.30 8.01 -0.81
N THR A 124 11.60 8.53 -1.81
CA THR A 124 11.64 9.97 -2.14
C THR A 124 11.26 10.84 -0.94
N PHE A 125 10.37 10.38 -0.06
CA PHE A 125 10.04 11.11 1.17
C PHE A 125 11.21 11.30 2.14
N ASN A 126 12.22 10.42 2.09
CA ASN A 126 13.41 10.53 2.94
C ASN A 126 14.37 11.65 2.47
N GLU A 127 14.22 12.12 1.23
CA GLU A 127 14.99 13.24 0.67
C GLU A 127 14.41 14.59 1.11
N GLY A 128 13.13 14.61 1.46
CA GLY A 128 12.40 15.78 1.94
C GLY A 128 12.40 15.89 3.46
N LYS A 129 11.92 17.04 3.96
CA LYS A 129 11.71 17.29 5.40
C LYS A 129 10.22 17.15 5.70
N VAL A 130 9.71 15.93 5.72
CA VAL A 130 8.34 15.65 6.14
C VAL A 130 8.33 14.97 7.50
N ASP A 131 7.37 15.35 8.35
CA ASP A 131 7.18 14.80 9.69
C ASP A 131 6.11 13.70 9.70
N PHE A 132 5.25 13.69 8.67
CA PHE A 132 4.13 12.76 8.56
C PHE A 132 3.74 12.55 7.11
N ILE A 133 3.30 11.35 6.75
CA ILE A 133 2.90 11.01 5.37
C ILE A 133 1.52 10.34 5.39
N TYR A 134 0.63 10.83 4.53
CA TYR A 134 -0.63 10.16 4.18
C TYR A 134 -0.52 9.52 2.80
N GLY A 135 -1.10 8.32 2.64
CA GLY A 135 -1.13 7.60 1.35
C GLY A 135 -2.53 7.21 0.93
N GLU A 136 -2.79 7.33 -0.36
CA GLU A 136 -3.99 6.76 -0.98
C GLU A 136 -3.95 5.23 -0.94
N MET A 137 -5.13 4.61 -0.88
CA MET A 137 -5.29 3.17 -1.03
C MET A 137 -5.67 2.79 -2.46
N PHE A 138 -5.46 1.53 -2.79
CA PHE A 138 -5.74 0.93 -4.10
C PHE A 138 -6.69 -0.25 -3.96
N PRO A 139 -7.36 -0.67 -5.06
CA PRO A 139 -8.20 -1.87 -5.06
C PRO A 139 -7.39 -3.11 -4.64
N ASN A 140 -7.96 -3.94 -3.75
CA ASN A 140 -7.28 -5.14 -3.23
C ASN A 140 -7.60 -6.39 -4.07
N ASN A 141 -7.44 -6.27 -5.38
CA ASN A 141 -7.57 -7.36 -6.34
C ASN A 141 -6.53 -7.23 -7.45
N GLY A 142 -6.27 -8.30 -8.19
CA GLY A 142 -5.25 -8.32 -9.23
C GLY A 142 -3.90 -7.85 -8.70
N ILE A 143 -3.20 -7.02 -9.47
CA ILE A 143 -1.91 -6.43 -9.07
C ILE A 143 -2.07 -5.47 -7.87
N GLY A 144 -3.27 -4.92 -7.65
CA GLY A 144 -3.59 -4.08 -6.50
C GLY A 144 -3.39 -4.79 -5.16
N SER A 145 -3.59 -6.12 -5.10
CA SER A 145 -3.30 -6.91 -3.89
C SER A 145 -1.82 -6.87 -3.51
N ALA A 146 -0.92 -6.93 -4.49
CA ALA A 146 0.52 -6.79 -4.24
C ALA A 146 0.88 -5.38 -3.78
N ILE A 147 0.30 -4.35 -4.41
CA ILE A 147 0.50 -2.95 -4.03
C ILE A 147 0.04 -2.73 -2.60
N MET A 148 -1.18 -3.13 -2.25
CA MET A 148 -1.73 -2.96 -0.90
C MET A 148 -0.94 -3.73 0.16
N ASN A 149 -0.48 -4.94 -0.15
CA ASN A 149 0.39 -5.70 0.74
C ASN A 149 1.67 -4.91 1.10
N ARG A 150 2.32 -4.28 0.11
CA ARG A 150 3.54 -3.46 0.32
C ARG A 150 3.25 -2.18 1.08
N LEU A 151 2.18 -1.49 0.73
CA LEU A 151 1.77 -0.25 1.40
C LEU A 151 1.43 -0.49 2.87
N LEU A 152 0.65 -1.54 3.18
CA LEU A 152 0.33 -1.91 4.56
C LEU A 152 1.58 -2.25 5.36
N LYS A 153 2.55 -2.95 4.76
CA LYS A 153 3.84 -3.23 5.40
C LYS A 153 4.63 -1.96 5.67
N ALA A 154 4.73 -1.06 4.70
CA ALA A 154 5.41 0.23 4.86
C ALA A 154 4.73 1.12 5.90
N ALA A 155 3.41 1.05 6.02
CA ALA A 155 2.63 1.80 7.00
C ALA A 155 2.55 1.14 8.39
N GLY A 156 3.15 -0.04 8.59
CA GLY A 156 3.02 -0.80 9.83
C GLY A 156 1.54 -1.14 10.15
N ASN A 157 0.73 -1.42 9.13
CA ASN A 157 -0.71 -1.63 9.18
C ASN A 157 -1.53 -0.42 9.69
N SER A 158 -0.95 0.78 9.69
CA SER A 158 -1.65 2.01 10.07
C SER A 158 -2.60 2.46 8.95
N VAL A 159 -3.89 2.40 9.22
CA VAL A 159 -4.94 2.83 8.30
C VAL A 159 -5.91 3.75 9.02
N HIS A 160 -6.08 4.95 8.47
CA HIS A 160 -7.16 5.86 8.87
C HIS A 160 -8.40 5.55 8.03
N ARG A 161 -9.52 5.27 8.69
CA ARG A 161 -10.80 5.02 8.02
C ARG A 161 -11.75 6.17 8.24
N GLU A 162 -12.46 6.55 7.19
CA GLU A 162 -13.57 7.49 7.31
C GLU A 162 -14.64 6.86 8.21
N ASN A 163 -15.00 7.53 9.32
CA ASN A 163 -16.12 7.11 10.13
C ASN A 163 -17.40 7.36 9.33
N ILE A 164 -17.97 6.30 8.79
CA ILE A 164 -19.34 6.34 8.25
C ILE A 164 -20.26 6.32 9.47
N GLU A 165 -20.78 7.49 9.87
CA GLU A 165 -21.91 7.59 10.79
C GLU A 165 -23.22 7.11 10.13
#